data_cfdd50129fdf63d3d19be2c992d512fe
#
_entry.id   cfdd50129fdf63d3d19be2c992d512fe
#
_cell.length_a   1.000
_cell.length_b   1.000
_cell.length_c   1.000
_cell.angle_alpha   90.00
_cell.angle_beta   90.00
_cell.angle_gamma   90.00
#
_symmetry.space_group_name_H-M   'P 1'
#
loop_
_entity.id
_entity.type
_entity.pdbx_description
1 polymer ?
#
loop_
_entity_poly.entity_id
_entity_poly.type
_entity_poly.pdbx_seq_one_letter_code
_entity_poly.pdbx_strand_id
1 'polypeptide(L)'
;MHPSLDTLRQQPHLSVSALKTWLSCPRKFRLHYVDRAQPSHRSIALAFGHAWHDLIGRVLWLHQKGRELRRGELRDYFAAALEREINADGPPVLFEDGEDAAALVVTAMHMLEAFLAKVALPENVLHIELPFRLDLFDPETGEMLPMPLIGAIDAVVEDERGIVVVEIKSGKRRWSDDAVLFDFQPTAYRMAIRAAVGRARQRNEPRLKLIVTTKAQKPDVQVEDLVRTRVDERDLMETAASVHRATLSGCFHPVRSWMCKQCEYADVCR
;
A
#
# COMPACT_ATOMS: atom_id res chain seq x y z
N MET A 1 22.77 3.28 -3.93
CA MET A 1 22.03 2.92 -2.70
C MET A 1 20.75 3.74 -2.75
N HIS A 2 19.58 3.11 -2.78
CA HIS A 2 18.30 3.84 -2.75
C HIS A 2 18.10 4.40 -1.33
N PRO A 3 17.61 5.64 -1.17
CA PRO A 3 17.28 6.19 0.15
C PRO A 3 16.18 5.33 0.78
N SER A 4 16.20 5.19 2.11
CA SER A 4 15.11 4.50 2.81
C SER A 4 13.79 5.28 2.69
N LEU A 5 12.65 4.60 2.85
CA LEU A 5 11.34 5.27 2.83
C LEU A 5 11.26 6.35 3.93
N ASP A 6 11.86 6.10 5.10
CA ASP A 6 11.89 7.07 6.19
C ASP A 6 12.70 8.34 5.83
N THR A 7 13.80 8.16 5.10
CA THR A 7 14.56 9.31 4.57
C THR A 7 13.71 10.11 3.57
N LEU A 8 12.97 9.45 2.70
CA LEU A 8 12.09 10.10 1.72
C LEU A 8 10.95 10.86 2.41
N ARG A 9 10.40 10.33 3.51
CA ARG A 9 9.31 10.96 4.28
C ARG A 9 9.70 12.25 4.98
N GLN A 10 11.00 12.52 5.16
CA GLN A 10 11.48 13.76 5.79
C GLN A 10 11.27 15.01 4.92
N GLN A 11 11.05 14.84 3.63
CA GLN A 11 10.79 15.92 2.69
C GLN A 11 9.29 16.02 2.36
N PRO A 12 8.79 17.20 1.98
CA PRO A 12 7.44 17.33 1.46
C PRO A 12 7.19 16.34 0.30
N HIS A 13 6.13 15.58 0.38
CA HIS A 13 5.83 14.52 -0.59
C HIS A 13 4.32 14.25 -0.68
N LEU A 14 3.93 13.60 -1.75
CA LEU A 14 2.66 12.90 -1.91
C LEU A 14 2.86 11.40 -1.74
N SER A 15 1.79 10.70 -1.42
CA SER A 15 1.71 9.24 -1.49
C SER A 15 0.40 8.83 -2.14
N VAL A 16 0.30 7.60 -2.63
CA VAL A 16 -0.97 7.07 -3.16
C VAL A 16 -2.06 7.12 -2.08
N SER A 17 -1.70 6.83 -0.82
CA SER A 17 -2.64 6.93 0.31
C SER A 17 -3.12 8.36 0.53
N ALA A 18 -2.26 9.37 0.36
CA ALA A 18 -2.66 10.76 0.45
C ALA A 18 -3.65 11.15 -0.66
N LEU A 19 -3.40 10.73 -1.90
CA LEU A 19 -4.32 10.94 -3.02
C LEU A 19 -5.67 10.26 -2.78
N LYS A 20 -5.67 8.99 -2.35
CA LYS A 20 -6.89 8.26 -1.99
C LYS A 20 -7.66 8.94 -0.84
N THR A 21 -6.96 9.47 0.16
CA THR A 21 -7.57 10.22 1.26
C THR A 21 -8.24 11.48 0.75
N TRP A 22 -7.59 12.24 -0.14
CA TRP A 22 -8.17 13.41 -0.77
C TRP A 22 -9.45 13.05 -1.54
N LEU A 23 -9.39 12.06 -2.43
CA LEU A 23 -10.53 11.61 -3.24
C LEU A 23 -11.70 11.14 -2.37
N SER A 24 -11.40 10.56 -1.22
CA SER A 24 -12.43 10.15 -0.26
C SER A 24 -13.02 11.33 0.50
N CYS A 25 -12.19 12.23 1.03
CA CYS A 25 -12.61 13.40 1.78
C CYS A 25 -11.49 14.44 1.88
N PRO A 26 -11.55 15.56 1.12
CA PRO A 26 -10.58 16.65 1.21
C PRO A 26 -10.39 17.21 2.63
N ARG A 27 -11.45 17.26 3.44
CA ARG A 27 -11.35 17.69 4.83
C ARG A 27 -10.50 16.71 5.67
N LYS A 28 -10.66 15.40 5.48
CA LYS A 28 -9.82 14.38 6.14
C LYS A 28 -8.37 14.52 5.71
N PHE A 29 -8.12 14.73 4.42
CA PHE A 29 -6.78 14.99 3.90
C PHE A 29 -6.14 16.20 4.58
N ARG A 30 -6.86 17.33 4.68
CA ARG A 30 -6.37 18.51 5.37
C ARG A 30 -5.99 18.22 6.81
N LEU A 31 -6.89 17.63 7.58
CA LEU A 31 -6.66 17.33 8.99
C LEU A 31 -5.43 16.43 9.17
N HIS A 32 -5.25 15.44 8.30
CA HIS A 32 -4.15 14.49 8.40
C HIS A 32 -2.81 15.07 7.89
N TYR A 33 -2.78 15.60 6.66
CA TYR A 33 -1.53 15.91 5.96
C TYR A 33 -1.11 17.38 6.07
N VAL A 34 -2.05 18.30 6.26
CA VAL A 34 -1.79 19.75 6.32
C VAL A 34 -1.75 20.22 7.77
N ASP A 35 -2.85 20.03 8.50
CA ASP A 35 -3.00 20.51 9.88
C ASP A 35 -2.29 19.60 10.89
N ARG A 36 -1.96 18.34 10.50
CA ARG A 36 -1.37 17.31 11.36
C ARG A 36 -2.14 17.13 12.67
N ALA A 37 -3.47 17.20 12.56
CA ALA A 37 -4.36 17.01 13.69
C ALA A 37 -4.18 15.60 14.27
N GLN A 38 -4.27 15.51 15.60
CA GLN A 38 -4.18 14.21 16.28
C GLN A 38 -5.45 13.40 15.99
N PRO A 39 -5.35 12.21 15.38
CA PRO A 39 -6.49 11.32 15.23
C PRO A 39 -6.89 10.74 16.60
N SER A 40 -8.18 10.48 16.80
CA SER A 40 -8.68 9.88 18.04
C SER A 40 -8.28 8.43 18.21
N HIS A 41 -8.05 7.73 17.10
CA HIS A 41 -7.66 6.32 17.08
C HIS A 41 -6.98 5.94 15.77
N ARG A 42 -6.37 4.76 15.75
CA ARG A 42 -5.89 4.05 14.55
C ARG A 42 -6.71 2.79 14.34
N SER A 43 -7.02 2.45 13.09
CA SER A 43 -7.74 1.19 12.82
C SER A 43 -6.82 -0.01 12.98
N ILE A 44 -7.30 -1.07 13.66
CA ILE A 44 -6.61 -2.37 13.70
C ILE A 44 -6.39 -2.96 12.30
N ALA A 45 -7.25 -2.64 11.33
CA ALA A 45 -7.08 -3.08 9.96
C ALA A 45 -5.78 -2.54 9.32
N LEU A 46 -5.35 -1.33 9.69
CA LEU A 46 -4.08 -0.76 9.23
C LEU A 46 -2.89 -1.48 9.88
N ALA A 47 -2.92 -1.66 11.20
CA ALA A 47 -1.88 -2.38 11.94
C ALA A 47 -1.72 -3.83 11.44
N PHE A 48 -2.84 -4.52 11.23
CA PHE A 48 -2.84 -5.85 10.64
C PHE A 48 -2.26 -5.85 9.21
N GLY A 49 -2.61 -4.86 8.39
CA GLY A 49 -2.09 -4.71 7.03
C GLY A 49 -0.57 -4.60 7.02
N HIS A 50 0.01 -3.75 7.85
CA HIS A 50 1.47 -3.61 7.97
C HIS A 50 2.14 -4.92 8.43
N ALA A 51 1.61 -5.56 9.49
CA ALA A 51 2.12 -6.84 9.96
C ALA A 51 2.00 -7.95 8.90
N TRP A 52 0.95 -7.92 8.06
CA TRP A 52 0.77 -8.83 6.94
C TRP A 52 1.83 -8.64 5.86
N HIS A 53 2.15 -7.40 5.48
CA HIS A 53 3.22 -7.10 4.54
C HIS A 53 4.58 -7.56 5.08
N ASP A 54 4.88 -7.28 6.37
CA ASP A 54 6.08 -7.75 7.04
C ASP A 54 6.19 -9.29 6.98
N LEU A 55 5.09 -10.00 7.26
CA LEU A 55 5.06 -11.47 7.21
C LEU A 55 5.33 -12.01 5.80
N ILE A 56 4.67 -11.47 4.78
CA ILE A 56 4.90 -11.92 3.40
C ILE A 56 6.31 -11.57 2.94
N GLY A 57 6.82 -10.38 3.29
CA GLY A 57 8.22 -10.02 3.06
C GLY A 57 9.19 -11.02 3.71
N ARG A 58 8.90 -11.45 4.95
CA ARG A 58 9.68 -12.49 5.64
C ARG A 58 9.63 -13.84 4.94
N VAL A 59 8.45 -14.24 4.46
CA VAL A 59 8.27 -15.48 3.68
C VAL A 59 9.11 -15.46 2.41
N LEU A 60 9.02 -14.38 1.63
CA LEU A 60 9.81 -14.21 0.40
C LEU A 60 11.31 -14.23 0.68
N TRP A 61 11.76 -13.57 1.74
CA TRP A 61 13.16 -13.56 2.14
C TRP A 61 13.67 -14.95 2.54
N LEU A 62 12.91 -15.68 3.37
CA LEU A 62 13.28 -17.05 3.77
C LEU A 62 13.35 -17.97 2.56
N HIS A 63 12.36 -17.90 1.67
CA HIS A 63 12.31 -18.68 0.44
C HIS A 63 13.54 -18.40 -0.45
N GLN A 64 13.88 -17.13 -0.69
CA GLN A 64 15.06 -16.74 -1.46
C GLN A 64 16.37 -17.26 -0.86
N LYS A 65 16.43 -17.42 0.48
CA LYS A 65 17.59 -17.97 1.19
C LYS A 65 17.58 -19.50 1.27
N GLY A 66 16.63 -20.18 0.63
CA GLY A 66 16.47 -21.63 0.70
C GLY A 66 16.17 -22.14 2.12
N ARG A 67 15.59 -21.30 2.99
CA ARG A 67 15.27 -21.65 4.37
C ARG A 67 13.87 -22.19 4.48
N GLU A 68 13.68 -23.15 5.39
CA GLU A 68 12.38 -23.74 5.67
C GLU A 68 11.40 -22.70 6.23
N LEU A 69 10.16 -22.73 5.75
CA LEU A 69 9.05 -21.92 6.25
C LEU A 69 8.37 -22.63 7.43
N ARG A 70 8.88 -22.41 8.64
CA ARG A 70 8.36 -23.04 9.85
C ARG A 70 7.17 -22.25 10.37
N ARG A 71 5.99 -22.87 10.40
CA ARG A 71 4.73 -22.24 10.80
C ARG A 71 4.81 -21.54 12.17
N GLY A 72 5.44 -22.17 13.16
CA GLY A 72 5.60 -21.61 14.51
C GLY A 72 6.42 -20.31 14.49
N GLU A 73 7.55 -20.31 13.78
CA GLU A 73 8.42 -19.12 13.65
C GLU A 73 7.71 -17.98 12.91
N LEU A 74 6.94 -18.29 11.87
CA LEU A 74 6.17 -17.28 11.12
C LEU A 74 5.01 -16.73 11.93
N ARG A 75 4.35 -17.55 12.76
CA ARG A 75 3.33 -17.11 13.70
C ARG A 75 3.90 -16.13 14.72
N ASP A 76 5.03 -16.49 15.34
CA ASP A 76 5.66 -15.66 16.36
C ASP A 76 6.20 -14.35 15.74
N TYR A 77 6.71 -14.41 14.50
CA TYR A 77 7.11 -13.23 13.75
C TYR A 77 5.92 -12.28 13.48
N PHE A 78 4.79 -12.82 13.01
CA PHE A 78 3.59 -12.01 12.79
C PHE A 78 3.04 -11.42 14.09
N ALA A 79 2.99 -12.21 15.17
CA ALA A 79 2.54 -11.73 16.48
C ALA A 79 3.38 -10.56 16.96
N ALA A 80 4.72 -10.66 16.87
CA ALA A 80 5.63 -9.58 17.24
C ALA A 80 5.47 -8.34 16.32
N ALA A 81 5.23 -8.54 15.01
CA ALA A 81 4.98 -7.46 14.08
C ALA A 81 3.67 -6.72 14.42
N LEU A 82 2.59 -7.48 14.67
CA LEU A 82 1.29 -6.92 15.04
C LEU A 82 1.37 -6.16 16.38
N GLU A 83 2.07 -6.71 17.36
CA GLU A 83 2.28 -6.08 18.67
C GLU A 83 3.04 -4.75 18.54
N ARG A 84 4.09 -4.69 17.70
CA ARG A 84 4.79 -3.44 17.40
C ARG A 84 3.85 -2.38 16.82
N GLU A 85 2.99 -2.77 15.87
CA GLU A 85 2.03 -1.86 15.26
C GLU A 85 0.96 -1.38 16.25
N ILE A 86 0.49 -2.26 17.14
CA ILE A 86 -0.49 -1.90 18.18
C ILE A 86 0.13 -0.92 19.20
N ASN A 87 1.36 -1.18 19.63
CA ASN A 87 2.05 -0.42 20.68
C ASN A 87 2.88 0.75 20.13
N ALA A 88 2.89 0.98 18.81
CA ALA A 88 3.60 2.12 18.22
C ALA A 88 3.07 3.45 18.77
N ASP A 89 3.96 4.41 18.94
CA ASP A 89 3.63 5.76 19.41
C ASP A 89 2.48 6.39 18.62
N GLY A 90 1.54 7.00 19.31
CA GLY A 90 0.40 7.65 18.69
C GLY A 90 -0.94 7.31 19.36
N PRO A 91 -2.06 7.57 18.67
CA PRO A 91 -3.38 7.29 19.20
C PRO A 91 -3.62 5.78 19.35
N PRO A 92 -4.53 5.37 20.27
CA PRO A 92 -4.81 3.96 20.51
C PRO A 92 -5.30 3.26 19.26
N VAL A 93 -4.99 1.97 19.15
CA VAL A 93 -5.55 1.12 18.10
C VAL A 93 -6.94 0.67 18.49
N LEU A 94 -7.92 0.93 17.64
CA LEU A 94 -9.29 0.50 17.81
C LEU A 94 -9.52 -0.84 17.13
N PHE A 95 -9.84 -1.85 17.94
CA PHE A 95 -10.25 -3.16 17.45
C PHE A 95 -11.71 -3.14 16.99
N GLU A 96 -12.06 -4.03 16.09
CA GLU A 96 -13.47 -4.28 15.76
C GLU A 96 -14.14 -5.11 16.87
N ASP A 97 -15.48 -5.06 16.93
CA ASP A 97 -16.23 -5.79 17.96
C ASP A 97 -15.91 -7.30 17.90
N GLY A 98 -15.47 -7.84 19.02
CA GLY A 98 -15.11 -9.26 19.17
C GLY A 98 -13.75 -9.65 18.60
N GLU A 99 -12.93 -8.70 18.15
CA GLU A 99 -11.55 -8.95 17.73
C GLU A 99 -10.58 -8.72 18.90
N ASP A 100 -9.53 -9.54 18.97
CA ASP A 100 -8.36 -9.32 19.79
C ASP A 100 -7.09 -9.70 19.01
N ALA A 101 -5.93 -9.36 19.55
CA ALA A 101 -4.65 -9.63 18.91
C ALA A 101 -4.41 -11.14 18.69
N ALA A 102 -4.83 -11.99 19.63
CA ALA A 102 -4.64 -13.45 19.50
C ALA A 102 -5.48 -14.04 18.38
N ALA A 103 -6.75 -13.63 18.25
CA ALA A 103 -7.63 -14.03 17.16
C ALA A 103 -7.09 -13.57 15.80
N LEU A 104 -6.51 -12.38 15.73
CA LEU A 104 -5.88 -11.86 14.52
C LEU A 104 -4.62 -12.64 14.12
N VAL A 105 -3.83 -13.13 15.08
CA VAL A 105 -2.69 -14.02 14.80
C VAL A 105 -3.18 -15.34 14.18
N VAL A 106 -4.24 -15.93 14.72
CA VAL A 106 -4.85 -17.16 14.16
C VAL A 106 -5.35 -16.90 12.73
N THR A 107 -6.06 -15.79 12.53
CA THR A 107 -6.54 -15.38 11.21
C THR A 107 -5.39 -15.24 10.21
N ALA A 108 -4.30 -14.58 10.60
CA ALA A 108 -3.13 -14.43 9.73
C ALA A 108 -2.49 -15.76 9.34
N MET A 109 -2.47 -16.74 10.23
CA MET A 109 -1.94 -18.08 9.92
C MET A 109 -2.81 -18.83 8.92
N HIS A 110 -4.14 -18.75 9.03
CA HIS A 110 -5.04 -19.31 8.02
C HIS A 110 -4.90 -18.59 6.67
N MET A 111 -4.74 -17.25 6.69
CA MET A 111 -4.46 -16.48 5.47
C MET A 111 -3.13 -16.90 4.83
N LEU A 112 -2.09 -17.11 5.64
CA LEU A 112 -0.79 -17.56 5.15
C LEU A 112 -0.86 -18.94 4.49
N GLU A 113 -1.60 -19.87 5.09
CA GLU A 113 -1.84 -21.20 4.51
C GLU A 113 -2.54 -21.10 3.16
N ALA A 114 -3.60 -20.28 3.07
CA ALA A 114 -4.31 -20.05 1.81
C ALA A 114 -3.39 -19.39 0.76
N PHE A 115 -2.57 -18.42 1.19
CA PHE A 115 -1.60 -17.73 0.32
C PHE A 115 -0.59 -18.74 -0.24
N LEU A 116 0.06 -19.53 0.60
CA LEU A 116 1.07 -20.52 0.19
C LEU A 116 0.48 -21.67 -0.64
N ALA A 117 -0.79 -21.98 -0.47
CA ALA A 117 -1.48 -22.99 -1.28
C ALA A 117 -1.80 -22.50 -2.71
N LYS A 118 -1.98 -21.19 -2.91
CA LYS A 118 -2.43 -20.61 -4.19
C LYS A 118 -1.36 -19.84 -4.94
N VAL A 119 -0.41 -19.25 -4.22
CA VAL A 119 0.64 -18.40 -4.80
C VAL A 119 1.94 -19.18 -4.86
N ALA A 120 2.41 -19.51 -6.05
CA ALA A 120 3.74 -20.05 -6.23
C ALA A 120 4.77 -18.97 -5.82
N LEU A 121 5.66 -19.33 -4.90
CA LEU A 121 6.73 -18.41 -4.49
C LEU A 121 7.72 -18.24 -5.66
N PRO A 122 8.16 -16.98 -5.93
CA PRO A 122 9.04 -16.70 -7.06
C PRO A 122 10.45 -17.25 -6.82
N GLU A 123 11.06 -17.80 -7.86
CA GLU A 123 12.44 -18.29 -7.79
C GLU A 123 13.44 -17.15 -7.57
N ASN A 124 13.20 -15.99 -8.16
CA ASN A 124 14.08 -14.83 -8.07
C ASN A 124 13.34 -13.60 -7.50
N VAL A 125 13.64 -13.27 -6.25
CA VAL A 125 13.17 -12.05 -5.58
C VAL A 125 14.24 -10.99 -5.70
N LEU A 126 13.98 -9.95 -6.48
CA LEU A 126 14.93 -8.85 -6.68
C LEU A 126 14.92 -7.88 -5.51
N HIS A 127 13.71 -7.48 -5.08
CA HIS A 127 13.52 -6.54 -3.98
C HIS A 127 12.26 -6.88 -3.17
N ILE A 128 12.31 -6.59 -1.88
CA ILE A 128 11.19 -6.61 -0.94
C ILE A 128 11.13 -5.21 -0.33
N GLU A 129 9.93 -4.61 -0.27
CA GLU A 129 9.71 -3.25 0.24
C GLU A 129 10.66 -2.23 -0.43
N LEU A 130 10.68 -2.20 -1.78
CA LEU A 130 11.55 -1.30 -2.54
C LEU A 130 11.05 0.15 -2.45
N PRO A 131 11.77 1.06 -1.75
CA PRO A 131 11.39 2.45 -1.71
C PRO A 131 11.52 3.10 -3.09
N PHE A 132 10.60 4.00 -3.42
CA PHE A 132 10.69 4.79 -4.63
C PHE A 132 10.36 6.26 -4.39
N ARG A 133 10.92 7.10 -5.25
CA ARG A 133 10.59 8.51 -5.43
C ARG A 133 10.32 8.75 -6.91
N LEU A 134 9.17 9.31 -7.21
CA LEU A 134 8.72 9.60 -8.57
C LEU A 134 8.38 11.09 -8.69
N ASP A 135 9.10 11.80 -9.54
CA ASP A 135 8.75 13.17 -9.90
C ASP A 135 7.50 13.17 -10.78
N LEU A 136 6.53 14.00 -10.41
CA LEU A 136 5.27 14.13 -11.10
C LEU A 136 5.24 15.43 -11.89
N PHE A 137 4.50 15.42 -12.99
CA PHE A 137 4.31 16.60 -13.87
C PHE A 137 2.82 16.87 -14.02
N ASP A 138 2.47 18.15 -14.10
CA ASP A 138 1.13 18.55 -14.50
C ASP A 138 0.97 18.25 -16.01
N PRO A 139 0.03 17.37 -16.41
CA PRO A 139 -0.12 16.99 -17.81
C PRO A 139 -0.65 18.12 -18.70
N GLU A 140 -1.22 19.18 -18.14
CA GLU A 140 -1.73 20.34 -18.88
C GLU A 140 -0.63 21.36 -19.18
N THR A 141 0.26 21.61 -18.21
CA THR A 141 1.31 22.63 -18.33
C THR A 141 2.68 22.04 -18.64
N GLY A 142 2.90 20.77 -18.36
CA GLY A 142 4.20 20.10 -18.42
C GLY A 142 5.14 20.48 -17.27
N GLU A 143 4.70 21.30 -16.31
CA GLU A 143 5.50 21.70 -15.16
C GLU A 143 5.64 20.58 -14.13
N MET A 144 6.82 20.48 -13.55
CA MET A 144 7.06 19.52 -12.48
C MET A 144 6.35 19.96 -11.19
N LEU A 145 5.62 19.04 -10.56
CA LEU A 145 5.01 19.32 -9.26
C LEU A 145 6.09 19.45 -8.18
N PRO A 146 5.91 20.35 -7.20
CA PRO A 146 6.93 20.61 -6.17
C PRO A 146 7.09 19.45 -5.18
N MET A 147 6.13 18.52 -5.13
CA MET A 147 6.15 17.36 -4.26
C MET A 147 6.21 16.09 -5.11
N PRO A 148 7.24 15.24 -4.92
CA PRO A 148 7.30 13.94 -5.57
C PRO A 148 6.26 12.97 -4.95
N LEU A 149 5.89 11.94 -5.69
CA LEU A 149 5.19 10.79 -5.15
C LEU A 149 6.22 9.81 -4.57
N ILE A 150 6.04 9.43 -3.31
CA ILE A 150 6.87 8.42 -2.67
C ILE A 150 6.04 7.21 -2.22
N GLY A 151 6.70 6.09 -2.08
CA GLY A 151 6.11 4.86 -1.57
C GLY A 151 7.14 3.75 -1.51
N ALA A 152 6.67 2.55 -1.22
CA ALA A 152 7.44 1.32 -1.35
C ALA A 152 6.66 0.32 -2.19
N ILE A 153 7.37 -0.41 -3.06
CA ILE A 153 6.84 -1.53 -3.83
C ILE A 153 6.97 -2.77 -2.99
N ASP A 154 5.88 -3.49 -2.75
CA ASP A 154 5.86 -4.62 -1.82
C ASP A 154 6.85 -5.71 -2.21
N ALA A 155 6.87 -6.13 -3.49
CA ALA A 155 7.90 -6.99 -4.01
C ALA A 155 8.18 -6.75 -5.51
N VAL A 156 9.43 -6.89 -5.89
CA VAL A 156 9.87 -6.95 -7.28
C VAL A 156 10.53 -8.31 -7.49
N VAL A 157 9.96 -9.08 -8.40
CA VAL A 157 10.45 -10.43 -8.70
C VAL A 157 10.74 -10.55 -10.19
N GLU A 158 11.46 -11.59 -10.57
CA GLU A 158 11.78 -11.87 -11.96
C GLU A 158 11.42 -13.32 -12.29
N ASP A 159 10.83 -13.53 -13.44
CA ASP A 159 10.61 -14.83 -14.03
C ASP A 159 11.15 -14.86 -15.47
N GLU A 160 10.93 -15.96 -16.20
CA GLU A 160 11.39 -16.15 -17.58
C GLU A 160 10.94 -15.06 -18.54
N ARG A 161 9.81 -14.39 -18.23
CA ARG A 161 9.25 -13.31 -19.06
C ARG A 161 9.70 -11.92 -18.63
N GLY A 162 10.50 -11.81 -17.54
CA GLY A 162 11.08 -10.55 -17.05
C GLY A 162 10.53 -10.11 -15.71
N ILE A 163 10.58 -8.80 -15.45
CA ILE A 163 10.24 -8.20 -14.16
C ILE A 163 8.71 -8.26 -13.90
N VAL A 164 8.36 -8.68 -12.71
CA VAL A 164 7.00 -8.63 -12.16
C VAL A 164 7.00 -7.79 -10.90
N VAL A 165 6.20 -6.75 -10.89
CA VAL A 165 5.94 -5.90 -9.72
C VAL A 165 4.71 -6.44 -9.02
N VAL A 166 4.84 -6.80 -7.77
CA VAL A 166 3.78 -7.43 -6.99
C VAL A 166 3.25 -6.43 -5.96
N GLU A 167 1.94 -6.25 -5.98
CA GLU A 167 1.16 -5.54 -4.96
C GLU A 167 0.45 -6.56 -4.08
N ILE A 168 0.64 -6.47 -2.78
CA ILE A 168 0.07 -7.39 -1.78
C ILE A 168 -0.97 -6.64 -0.95
N LYS A 169 -2.14 -7.24 -0.78
CA LYS A 169 -3.22 -6.68 0.02
C LYS A 169 -3.82 -7.71 0.96
N SER A 170 -4.25 -7.23 2.11
CA SER A 170 -5.16 -7.96 2.98
C SER A 170 -6.49 -7.22 3.07
N GLY A 171 -7.61 -7.91 3.14
CA GLY A 171 -8.92 -7.27 3.20
C GLY A 171 -9.99 -8.23 3.68
N LYS A 172 -11.16 -7.71 4.07
CA LYS A 172 -12.31 -8.56 4.47
C LYS A 172 -12.89 -9.36 3.30
N ARG A 173 -12.73 -8.85 2.08
CA ARG A 173 -13.30 -9.43 0.84
C ARG A 173 -12.29 -9.30 -0.29
N ARG A 174 -12.52 -10.06 -1.36
CA ARG A 174 -11.88 -9.83 -2.64
C ARG A 174 -12.16 -8.40 -3.11
N TRP A 175 -11.24 -7.85 -3.85
CA TRP A 175 -11.46 -6.57 -4.52
C TRP A 175 -12.41 -6.77 -5.71
N SER A 176 -13.33 -5.83 -5.90
CA SER A 176 -14.14 -5.74 -7.11
C SER A 176 -13.29 -5.37 -8.31
N ASP A 177 -13.80 -5.65 -9.51
CA ASP A 177 -13.13 -5.29 -10.76
C ASP A 177 -12.83 -3.78 -10.82
N ASP A 178 -13.75 -2.94 -10.36
CA ASP A 178 -13.56 -1.49 -10.26
C ASP A 178 -12.44 -1.11 -9.29
N ALA A 179 -12.38 -1.76 -8.11
CA ALA A 179 -11.32 -1.51 -7.15
C ALA A 179 -9.94 -1.89 -7.70
N VAL A 180 -9.88 -2.97 -8.47
CA VAL A 180 -8.67 -3.42 -9.19
C VAL A 180 -8.31 -2.46 -10.31
N LEU A 181 -9.30 -2.04 -11.10
CA LEU A 181 -9.11 -1.20 -12.29
C LEU A 181 -8.64 0.21 -11.91
N PHE A 182 -9.25 0.83 -10.91
CA PHE A 182 -9.02 2.23 -10.57
C PHE A 182 -8.02 2.48 -9.44
N ASP A 183 -7.32 1.44 -8.96
CA ASP A 183 -6.26 1.65 -7.96
C ASP A 183 -5.03 2.32 -8.59
N PHE A 184 -4.61 3.45 -8.05
CA PHE A 184 -3.42 4.18 -8.47
C PHE A 184 -2.11 3.50 -8.10
N GLN A 185 -2.10 2.61 -7.12
CA GLN A 185 -0.85 2.07 -6.58
C GLN A 185 -0.07 1.24 -7.62
N PRO A 186 -0.70 0.32 -8.39
CA PRO A 186 0.00 -0.38 -9.45
C PRO A 186 0.51 0.56 -10.57
N THR A 187 -0.22 1.64 -10.85
CA THR A 187 0.21 2.66 -11.82
C THR A 187 1.47 3.38 -11.33
N ALA A 188 1.49 3.80 -10.07
CA ALA A 188 2.66 4.43 -9.45
C ALA A 188 3.88 3.48 -9.46
N TYR A 189 3.66 2.21 -9.15
CA TYR A 189 4.72 1.18 -9.18
C TYR A 189 5.30 0.99 -10.57
N ARG A 190 4.45 0.89 -11.60
CA ARG A 190 4.89 0.79 -12.99
C ARG A 190 5.75 1.99 -13.39
N MET A 191 5.30 3.21 -13.07
CA MET A 191 6.06 4.42 -13.37
C MET A 191 7.40 4.44 -12.62
N ALA A 192 7.43 4.06 -11.35
CA ALA A 192 8.63 4.03 -10.53
C ALA A 192 9.67 3.03 -11.06
N ILE A 193 9.27 1.82 -11.38
CA ILE A 193 10.18 0.81 -11.96
C ILE A 193 10.71 1.26 -13.33
N ARG A 194 9.86 1.82 -14.17
CA ARG A 194 10.30 2.34 -15.48
C ARG A 194 11.33 3.48 -15.35
N ALA A 195 11.15 4.35 -14.36
CA ALA A 195 12.10 5.41 -14.08
C ALA A 195 13.44 4.86 -13.56
N ALA A 196 13.40 3.85 -12.69
CA ALA A 196 14.59 3.25 -12.07
C ALA A 196 15.42 2.40 -13.05
N VAL A 197 14.76 1.61 -13.90
CA VAL A 197 15.45 0.67 -14.81
C VAL A 197 16.03 1.40 -16.05
N GLY A 198 15.49 2.58 -16.38
CA GLY A 198 15.89 3.36 -17.55
C GLY A 198 15.54 2.68 -18.89
N ARG A 199 15.40 3.47 -19.96
CA ARG A 199 14.98 2.97 -21.30
C ARG A 199 15.91 1.92 -21.92
N ALA A 200 17.19 1.97 -21.57
CA ALA A 200 18.23 1.12 -22.22
C ALA A 200 18.20 -0.35 -21.73
N ARG A 201 17.62 -0.66 -20.56
CA ARG A 201 17.51 -2.01 -19.99
C ARG A 201 16.13 -2.63 -20.10
N GLN A 202 15.13 -1.88 -20.54
CA GLN A 202 13.76 -2.38 -20.69
C GLN A 202 13.61 -3.16 -22.00
N ARG A 203 14.03 -4.42 -22.01
CA ARG A 203 13.63 -5.34 -23.10
C ARG A 203 12.14 -5.60 -23.12
N ASN A 204 11.49 -5.63 -21.94
CA ASN A 204 10.05 -5.83 -21.78
C ASN A 204 9.48 -4.87 -20.73
N GLU A 205 8.23 -4.43 -20.92
CA GLU A 205 7.48 -3.68 -19.90
C GLU A 205 7.32 -4.53 -18.63
N PRO A 206 7.48 -3.95 -17.42
CA PRO A 206 7.24 -4.68 -16.19
C PRO A 206 5.79 -5.12 -16.11
N ARG A 207 5.56 -6.37 -15.79
CA ARG A 207 4.24 -6.91 -15.51
C ARG A 207 3.83 -6.53 -14.10
N LEU A 208 2.54 -6.36 -13.89
CA LEU A 208 1.98 -5.99 -12.61
C LEU A 208 1.09 -7.13 -12.12
N LYS A 209 1.23 -7.48 -10.87
CA LYS A 209 0.43 -8.53 -10.23
C LYS A 209 -0.13 -8.01 -8.91
N LEU A 210 -1.44 -8.18 -8.72
CA LEU A 210 -2.12 -7.93 -7.46
C LEU A 210 -2.43 -9.26 -6.78
N ILE A 211 -2.14 -9.35 -5.49
CA ILE A 211 -2.49 -10.49 -4.65
C ILE A 211 -3.28 -9.97 -3.46
N VAL A 212 -4.56 -10.34 -3.36
CA VAL A 212 -5.42 -9.99 -2.23
C VAL A 212 -5.74 -11.25 -1.44
N THR A 213 -5.35 -11.27 -0.16
CA THR A 213 -5.70 -12.36 0.75
C THR A 213 -6.80 -11.89 1.71
N THR A 214 -7.91 -12.66 1.79
CA THR A 214 -9.07 -12.23 2.57
C THR A 214 -8.97 -12.67 4.03
N LYS A 215 -9.36 -11.76 4.94
CA LYS A 215 -9.56 -12.01 6.38
C LYS A 215 -10.93 -12.62 6.62
N ALA A 216 -11.14 -13.82 6.16
CA ALA A 216 -12.40 -14.54 6.31
C ALA A 216 -12.18 -15.83 7.12
N GLN A 217 -13.25 -16.42 7.62
CA GLN A 217 -13.19 -17.70 8.32
C GLN A 217 -12.58 -18.82 7.43
N LYS A 218 -12.84 -18.74 6.12
CA LYS A 218 -12.13 -19.48 5.08
C LYS A 218 -11.46 -18.47 4.16
N PRO A 219 -10.18 -18.16 4.37
CA PRO A 219 -9.46 -17.20 3.54
C PRO A 219 -9.45 -17.62 2.07
N ASP A 220 -9.67 -16.65 1.19
CA ASP A 220 -9.47 -16.79 -0.25
C ASP A 220 -8.34 -15.87 -0.71
N VAL A 221 -7.70 -16.25 -1.80
CA VAL A 221 -6.61 -15.49 -2.42
C VAL A 221 -7.00 -15.15 -3.84
N GLN A 222 -7.12 -13.86 -4.12
CA GLN A 222 -7.31 -13.31 -5.46
C GLN A 222 -5.94 -13.00 -6.04
N VAL A 223 -5.67 -13.47 -7.24
CA VAL A 223 -4.44 -13.17 -7.98
C VAL A 223 -4.86 -12.62 -9.33
N GLU A 224 -4.43 -11.39 -9.63
CA GLU A 224 -4.79 -10.69 -10.86
C GLU A 224 -3.52 -10.18 -11.55
N ASP A 225 -3.40 -10.44 -12.85
CA ASP A 225 -2.44 -9.76 -13.68
C ASP A 225 -3.04 -8.42 -14.14
N LEU A 226 -2.35 -7.34 -13.86
CA LEU A 226 -2.86 -5.99 -14.12
C LEU A 226 -2.24 -5.40 -15.38
N VAL A 227 -3.07 -4.71 -16.14
CA VAL A 227 -2.61 -3.87 -17.24
C VAL A 227 -2.76 -2.41 -16.85
N ARG A 228 -1.70 -1.63 -17.01
CA ARG A 228 -1.70 -0.18 -16.85
C ARG A 228 -1.10 0.45 -18.11
N THR A 229 -1.70 1.52 -18.54
CA THR A 229 -1.37 2.22 -19.78
C THR A 229 -0.82 3.62 -19.49
N ARG A 230 -0.52 4.37 -20.53
CA ARG A 230 -0.19 5.79 -20.40
C ARG A 230 -1.39 6.65 -20.01
N VAL A 231 -2.61 6.15 -20.26
CA VAL A 231 -3.84 6.85 -19.80
C VAL A 231 -3.89 6.79 -18.28
N ASP A 232 -3.67 5.63 -17.68
CA ASP A 232 -3.65 5.48 -16.21
C ASP A 232 -2.53 6.33 -15.57
N GLU A 233 -1.36 6.43 -16.23
CA GLU A 233 -0.26 7.29 -15.76
C GLU A 233 -0.66 8.77 -15.81
N ARG A 234 -1.34 9.19 -16.88
CA ARG A 234 -1.86 10.54 -17.02
C ARG A 234 -2.91 10.86 -15.95
N ASP A 235 -3.86 9.96 -15.73
CA ASP A 235 -4.92 10.12 -14.72
C ASP A 235 -4.33 10.28 -13.30
N LEU A 236 -3.29 9.51 -12.98
CA LEU A 236 -2.55 9.65 -11.72
C LEU A 236 -1.91 11.04 -11.60
N MET A 237 -1.25 11.53 -12.67
CA MET A 237 -0.60 12.83 -12.68
C MET A 237 -1.62 13.97 -12.63
N GLU A 238 -2.73 13.90 -13.38
CA GLU A 238 -3.83 14.87 -13.33
C GLU A 238 -4.48 14.94 -11.95
N THR A 239 -4.68 13.78 -11.31
CA THR A 239 -5.18 13.72 -9.93
C THR A 239 -4.21 14.39 -8.97
N ALA A 240 -2.92 14.07 -9.04
CA ALA A 240 -1.90 14.68 -8.18
C ALA A 240 -1.80 16.20 -8.37
N ALA A 241 -1.82 16.67 -9.63
CA ALA A 241 -1.81 18.11 -9.95
C ALA A 241 -3.08 18.80 -9.43
N SER A 242 -4.24 18.18 -9.57
CA SER A 242 -5.51 18.71 -9.05
C SER A 242 -5.53 18.79 -7.53
N VAL A 243 -5.04 17.75 -6.84
CA VAL A 243 -4.88 17.77 -5.37
C VAL A 243 -3.92 18.88 -4.94
N HIS A 244 -2.81 19.06 -5.65
CA HIS A 244 -1.87 20.10 -5.36
C HIS A 244 -2.49 21.51 -5.51
N ARG A 245 -3.13 21.80 -6.65
CA ARG A 245 -3.83 23.08 -6.91
C ARG A 245 -4.92 23.37 -5.87
N ALA A 246 -5.73 22.36 -5.55
CA ALA A 246 -6.79 22.51 -4.55
C ALA A 246 -6.24 22.73 -3.13
N THR A 247 -5.10 22.13 -2.80
CA THR A 247 -4.41 22.35 -1.53
C THR A 247 -3.92 23.79 -1.42
N LEU A 248 -3.28 24.33 -2.46
CA LEU A 248 -2.83 25.73 -2.52
C LEU A 248 -4.00 26.72 -2.40
N SER A 249 -5.14 26.38 -3.00
CA SER A 249 -6.36 27.22 -2.96
C SER A 249 -7.14 27.08 -1.66
N GLY A 250 -6.72 26.25 -0.71
CA GLY A 250 -7.44 26.00 0.55
C GLY A 250 -8.78 25.30 0.37
N CYS A 251 -8.98 24.57 -0.72
CA CYS A 251 -10.24 23.91 -1.06
C CYS A 251 -10.39 22.56 -0.35
N PHE A 252 -10.85 22.55 0.90
CA PHE A 252 -10.94 21.34 1.75
C PHE A 252 -12.37 21.08 2.23
N HIS A 253 -13.30 20.84 1.30
CA HIS A 253 -14.69 20.55 1.65
C HIS A 253 -14.84 19.16 2.30
N PRO A 254 -15.78 18.99 3.25
CA PRO A 254 -16.09 17.68 3.82
C PRO A 254 -16.97 16.88 2.85
N VAL A 255 -16.64 15.59 2.68
CA VAL A 255 -17.53 14.63 2.00
C VAL A 255 -18.25 13.82 3.07
N ARG A 256 -19.54 14.17 3.30
CA ARG A 256 -20.35 13.50 4.31
C ARG A 256 -20.85 12.15 3.81
N SER A 257 -20.52 11.09 4.53
CA SER A 257 -20.91 9.72 4.18
C SER A 257 -21.00 8.84 5.43
N TRP A 258 -21.38 7.57 5.24
CA TRP A 258 -21.37 6.58 6.32
C TRP A 258 -19.96 6.42 6.98
N MET A 259 -18.88 6.68 6.25
CA MET A 259 -17.50 6.63 6.77
C MET A 259 -17.26 7.65 7.89
N CYS A 260 -18.06 8.71 8.00
CA CYS A 260 -17.90 9.71 9.06
C CYS A 260 -18.10 9.12 10.45
N LYS A 261 -18.87 8.03 10.60
CA LYS A 261 -19.11 7.38 11.89
C LYS A 261 -17.85 6.74 12.50
N GLN A 262 -16.93 6.32 11.65
CA GLN A 262 -15.68 5.65 12.04
C GLN A 262 -14.45 6.50 11.68
N CYS A 263 -14.65 7.78 11.38
CA CYS A 263 -13.56 8.68 11.01
C CYS A 263 -12.80 9.07 12.27
N GLU A 264 -11.51 8.85 12.25
CA GLU A 264 -10.58 9.19 13.34
C GLU A 264 -10.48 10.69 13.62
N TYR A 265 -11.08 11.52 12.76
CA TYR A 265 -11.16 12.98 12.90
C TYR A 265 -12.59 13.47 13.17
N ALA A 266 -13.52 12.59 13.52
CA ALA A 266 -14.93 12.96 13.68
C ALA A 266 -15.13 14.11 14.68
N ASP A 267 -14.39 14.13 15.77
CA ASP A 267 -14.51 15.09 16.87
C ASP A 267 -14.02 16.50 16.48
N VAL A 268 -13.04 16.59 15.58
CA VAL A 268 -12.44 17.88 15.14
C VAL A 268 -12.94 18.34 13.77
N CYS A 269 -13.73 17.52 13.10
CA CYS A 269 -14.23 17.78 11.74
C CYS A 269 -15.50 18.65 11.68
N ARG A 270 -15.96 19.23 12.81
CA ARG A 270 -17.19 20.01 12.91
C ARG A 270 -17.06 21.41 12.30
#